data_b4187ef5b9c96c8f54d046d82d0450be
#
_entry.id   b4187ef5b9c96c8f54d046d82d0450be
#
_cell.length_a   1.000
_cell.length_b   1.000
_cell.length_c   1.000
_cell.angle_alpha   90.00
_cell.angle_beta   90.00
_cell.angle_gamma   90.00
#
_symmetry.space_group_name_H-M   'P 1'
#
loop_
_entity.id
_entity.type
_entity.pdbx_description
1 polymer ?
#
loop_
_entity_poly.entity_id
_entity_poly.type
_entity_poly.pdbx_seq_one_letter_code
_entity_poly.pdbx_strand_id
1 'polypeptide(L)'
;MSFAAGLFNPEPESTKKDSEDFSPEADIFDTPNAFVIHVSLPGAKKEDVGVNWDAEKSELSIAGVVYRPGDEEFLKTLAMDERKVGPFERKVRLGTRATPAQIDAEGISAKLEDGVLRIEVPKMETDFVEVRKVDIE
;
A
#
# COMPACT_ATOMS: atom_id res chain seq x y z
N MET A 1 -30.01 -10.08 -4.65
CA MET A 1 -29.24 -10.14 -4.89
C MET A 1 -28.92 -9.88 -5.05
N SER A 2 -29.87 -9.95 -4.83
CA SER A 2 -29.09 -9.91 -5.20
C SER A 2 -29.07 -9.57 -5.35
N PHE A 3 -29.33 -9.72 -5.54
CA PHE A 3 -28.73 -9.70 -5.85
C PHE A 3 -28.62 -9.52 -6.27
N ALA A 4 -29.06 -9.67 -6.47
CA ALA A 4 -28.39 -9.81 -6.87
C ALA A 4 -28.22 -9.80 -7.18
N ALA A 5 -28.67 -9.91 -7.29
CA ALA A 5 -27.97 -10.06 -7.67
C ALA A 5 -27.70 -9.98 -8.00
N GLY A 6 -28.21 -10.09 -8.15
CA GLY A 6 -27.46 -10.29 -8.58
C GLY A 6 -27.32 -9.93 -8.76
N LEU A 7 -27.47 -10.04 -8.76
CA LEU A 7 -26.84 -9.91 -9.03
C LEU A 7 -26.47 -9.56 -9.35
N PHE A 8 -26.48 -9.64 -9.56
CA PHE A 8 -25.58 -9.52 -9.92
C PHE A 8 -25.07 -9.29 -10.53
N ASN A 9 -25.10 -9.35 -10.86
CA ASN A 9 -24.28 -9.26 -11.56
C ASN A 9 -23.59 -9.08 -12.09
N PRO A 10 -23.44 -9.04 -12.44
CA PRO A 10 -22.50 -8.90 -12.99
C PRO A 10 -21.81 -8.44 -13.41
N GLU A 11 -21.69 -8.26 -13.60
CA GLU A 11 -20.88 -7.87 -13.97
C GLU A 11 -20.13 -7.53 -14.15
N PRO A 12 -20.07 -7.47 -14.40
CA PRO A 12 -19.10 -7.28 -14.59
C PRO A 12 -18.36 -7.10 -14.48
N GLU A 13 -18.14 -7.19 -14.41
CA GLU A 13 -17.39 -6.99 -14.08
C GLU A 13 -16.47 -6.69 -13.97
N SER A 14 -16.14 -7.15 -14.26
CA SER A 14 -15.05 -6.95 -14.18
C SER A 14 -14.50 -5.79 -13.91
N THR A 15 -14.54 -5.14 -14.41
CA THR A 15 -14.12 -3.94 -14.05
C THR A 15 -14.65 -3.53 -12.84
N LYS A 16 -15.68 -4.01 -12.56
CA LYS A 16 -16.19 -3.66 -11.41
C LYS A 16 -15.50 -4.14 -10.33
N LYS A 17 -14.79 -5.13 -10.51
CA LYS A 17 -14.13 -5.62 -9.49
C LYS A 17 -13.14 -4.65 -9.08
N ASP A 18 -12.62 -3.87 -9.93
CA ASP A 18 -11.68 -2.88 -9.53
C ASP A 18 -12.34 -1.92 -8.62
N SER A 19 -13.55 -1.57 -8.90
CA SER A 19 -14.22 -0.60 -8.08
C SER A 19 -14.55 -1.17 -6.73
N GLU A 20 -14.48 -2.49 -6.57
CA GLU A 20 -14.78 -3.05 -5.27
C GLU A 20 -13.60 -3.02 -4.34
N ASP A 21 -12.42 -2.82 -4.86
CA ASP A 21 -11.26 -2.74 -3.99
C ASP A 21 -11.25 -1.37 -3.35
N PHE A 22 -10.77 -1.29 -2.13
CA PHE A 22 -10.65 0.02 -1.54
C PHE A 22 -9.18 0.41 -1.54
N SER A 23 -8.94 1.71 -1.47
CA SER A 23 -7.60 2.25 -1.49
C SER A 23 -7.34 2.89 -0.13
N PRO A 24 -6.54 2.29 0.70
CA PRO A 24 -6.32 2.83 2.04
C PRO A 24 -5.57 4.15 2.00
N GLU A 25 -5.81 4.98 3.00
CA GLU A 25 -5.19 6.28 3.07
C GLU A 25 -3.75 6.15 3.51
N ALA A 26 -2.91 7.03 3.02
CA ALA A 26 -1.49 6.94 3.29
C ALA A 26 -0.88 8.31 3.47
N ASP A 27 0.12 8.38 4.35
CA ASP A 27 0.93 9.56 4.52
C ASP A 27 2.33 9.21 4.09
N ILE A 28 3.02 10.15 3.46
CA ILE A 28 4.39 9.95 3.02
C ILE A 28 5.27 11.00 3.67
N PHE A 29 6.32 10.55 4.34
CA PHE A 29 7.30 11.45 4.93
C PHE A 29 8.57 11.36 4.11
N ASP A 30 9.06 12.47 3.63
CA ASP A 30 10.27 12.51 2.82
C ASP A 30 11.38 13.05 3.69
N THR A 31 12.17 12.13 4.26
CA THR A 31 13.26 12.53 5.15
C THR A 31 14.57 12.51 4.38
N PRO A 32 15.63 13.07 4.94
CA PRO A 32 16.92 13.07 4.23
C PRO A 32 17.41 11.68 3.87
N ASN A 33 17.12 10.70 4.69
CA ASN A 33 17.66 9.37 4.49
C ASN A 33 16.68 8.35 3.94
N ALA A 34 15.40 8.63 3.98
CA ALA A 34 14.42 7.63 3.59
C ALA A 34 13.05 8.25 3.36
N PHE A 35 12.24 7.54 2.59
CA PHE A 35 10.81 7.85 2.55
C PHE A 35 10.16 6.93 3.57
N VAL A 36 9.25 7.47 4.36
CA VAL A 36 8.51 6.67 5.34
C VAL A 36 7.04 6.80 4.99
N ILE A 37 6.39 5.68 4.78
CA ILE A 37 4.98 5.67 4.36
C ILE A 37 4.16 5.00 5.45
N HIS A 38 3.09 5.66 5.87
CA HIS A 38 2.17 5.11 6.85
C HIS A 38 0.85 4.85 6.14
N VAL A 39 0.40 3.61 6.12
CA VAL A 39 -0.84 3.23 5.45
C VAL A 39 -1.84 2.75 6.49
N SER A 40 -3.04 3.30 6.49
CA SER A 40 -4.05 2.93 7.49
C SER A 40 -4.72 1.63 7.10
N LEU A 41 -4.48 0.59 7.88
CA LEU A 41 -5.03 -0.72 7.60
C LEU A 41 -5.56 -1.34 8.88
N PRO A 42 -6.58 -0.73 9.50
CA PRO A 42 -7.09 -1.26 10.76
C PRO A 42 -7.67 -2.65 10.57
N GLY A 43 -7.22 -3.57 11.39
CA GLY A 43 -7.71 -4.93 11.32
C GLY A 43 -6.96 -5.84 10.37
N ALA A 44 -5.99 -5.34 9.63
CA ALA A 44 -5.24 -6.16 8.69
C ALA A 44 -4.25 -7.04 9.44
N LYS A 45 -3.96 -8.21 8.87
CA LYS A 45 -2.94 -9.08 9.41
C LYS A 45 -1.75 -9.06 8.48
N LYS A 46 -0.55 -9.12 9.04
CA LYS A 46 0.63 -8.96 8.20
C LYS A 46 0.73 -10.04 7.13
N GLU A 47 0.24 -11.23 7.40
CA GLU A 47 0.33 -12.29 6.40
C GLU A 47 -0.62 -12.06 5.22
N ASP A 48 -1.54 -11.11 5.34
CA ASP A 48 -2.49 -10.82 4.28
C ASP A 48 -2.15 -9.54 3.53
N VAL A 49 -0.96 -8.99 3.74
CA VAL A 49 -0.57 -7.73 3.12
C VAL A 49 0.77 -7.91 2.43
N GLY A 50 0.88 -7.41 1.21
CA GLY A 50 2.12 -7.47 0.47
C GLY A 50 2.57 -6.09 0.04
N VAL A 51 3.88 -5.89 -0.02
CA VAL A 51 4.49 -4.63 -0.42
C VAL A 51 5.48 -4.93 -1.52
N ASN A 52 5.37 -4.24 -2.64
CA ASN A 52 6.27 -4.45 -3.77
C ASN A 52 6.79 -3.14 -4.31
N TRP A 53 7.98 -3.16 -4.83
CA TRP A 53 8.59 -1.97 -5.41
C TRP A 53 8.79 -2.18 -6.90
N ASP A 54 8.30 -1.23 -7.71
CA ASP A 54 8.45 -1.27 -9.15
C ASP A 54 9.46 -0.19 -9.53
N ALA A 55 10.68 -0.62 -9.85
CA ALA A 55 11.74 0.34 -10.14
C ALA A 55 11.50 1.13 -11.41
N GLU A 56 10.84 0.53 -12.37
CA GLU A 56 10.61 1.24 -13.62
C GLU A 56 9.65 2.39 -13.43
N LYS A 57 8.69 2.24 -12.57
CA LYS A 57 7.72 3.28 -12.34
C LYS A 57 8.01 4.09 -11.10
N SER A 58 9.04 3.75 -10.35
CA SER A 58 9.34 4.38 -9.05
C SER A 58 8.11 4.34 -8.18
N GLU A 59 7.48 3.18 -8.11
CA GLU A 59 6.19 3.05 -7.49
C GLU A 59 6.18 1.95 -6.45
N LEU A 60 5.68 2.25 -5.29
CA LEU A 60 5.51 1.28 -4.23
C LEU A 60 4.07 0.82 -4.28
N SER A 61 3.86 -0.48 -4.27
CA SER A 61 2.53 -1.05 -4.36
C SER A 61 2.22 -1.80 -3.08
N ILE A 62 1.10 -1.49 -2.45
CA ILE A 62 0.65 -2.16 -1.25
C ILE A 62 -0.70 -2.78 -1.58
N ALA A 63 -0.82 -4.08 -1.38
CA ALA A 63 -2.06 -4.77 -1.71
C ALA A 63 -2.31 -5.90 -0.74
N GLY A 64 -3.55 -6.29 -0.61
CA GLY A 64 -3.91 -7.36 0.29
C GLY A 64 -5.39 -7.44 0.54
N VAL A 65 -5.76 -8.02 1.66
CA VAL A 65 -7.16 -8.19 2.02
C VAL A 65 -7.32 -7.94 3.50
N VAL A 66 -8.35 -7.21 3.87
CA VAL A 66 -8.71 -7.02 5.27
C VAL A 66 -10.02 -7.78 5.48
N TYR A 67 -10.03 -8.69 6.44
CA TYR A 67 -11.21 -9.49 6.71
C TYR A 67 -11.91 -9.01 7.96
N ARG A 68 -13.25 -9.14 7.98
CA ARG A 68 -13.97 -8.91 9.22
C ARG A 68 -13.77 -10.11 10.10
N PRO A 69 -13.52 -9.92 11.40
CA PRO A 69 -13.35 -11.06 12.29
C PRO A 69 -14.69 -11.71 12.57
N GLY A 70 -14.66 -13.01 12.83
CA GLY A 70 -15.87 -13.75 13.16
C GLY A 70 -16.09 -14.89 12.19
N ASP A 71 -16.94 -15.83 12.59
CA ASP A 71 -17.24 -16.94 11.72
C ASP A 71 -18.41 -16.58 10.80
N GLU A 72 -18.76 -17.51 9.94
CA GLU A 72 -19.77 -17.24 8.93
C GLU A 72 -21.12 -16.91 9.57
N GLU A 73 -21.47 -17.59 10.64
CA GLU A 73 -22.74 -17.30 11.27
C GLU A 73 -22.77 -15.89 11.82
N PHE A 74 -21.69 -15.47 12.44
CA PHE A 74 -21.63 -14.14 12.99
C PHE A 74 -21.68 -13.10 11.89
N LEU A 75 -20.96 -13.33 10.79
CA LEU A 75 -20.92 -12.34 9.72
C LEU A 75 -22.26 -12.18 9.01
N LYS A 76 -23.11 -13.19 9.07
CA LYS A 76 -24.42 -13.06 8.46
C LYS A 76 -25.30 -12.10 9.23
N THR A 77 -24.94 -11.75 10.44
CA THR A 77 -25.77 -10.84 11.22
C THR A 77 -25.42 -9.37 10.95
N LEU A 78 -24.53 -9.12 10.00
CA LEU A 78 -24.13 -7.76 9.68
C LEU A 78 -25.33 -6.93 9.25
N ALA A 79 -25.60 -5.86 9.95
CA ALA A 79 -26.75 -5.01 9.66
C ALA A 79 -26.36 -3.70 9.00
N MET A 80 -25.13 -3.24 9.23
CA MET A 80 -24.66 -2.00 8.61
C MET A 80 -23.18 -2.20 8.33
N ASP A 81 -22.73 -1.88 7.11
CA ASP A 81 -21.34 -2.10 6.76
C ASP A 81 -20.74 -0.80 6.26
N GLU A 82 -20.03 -0.12 7.13
CA GLU A 82 -19.36 1.12 6.78
C GLU A 82 -17.85 0.97 6.78
N ARG A 83 -17.31 -0.05 7.47
CA ARG A 83 -15.89 -0.21 7.51
C ARG A 83 -15.38 -0.67 6.15
N LYS A 84 -14.23 -0.16 5.74
CA LYS A 84 -13.64 -0.57 4.46
C LYS A 84 -12.85 -1.83 4.68
N VAL A 85 -13.38 -2.94 4.20
CA VAL A 85 -12.72 -4.24 4.32
C VAL A 85 -12.77 -4.90 2.95
N GLY A 86 -12.07 -6.02 2.84
CA GLY A 86 -12.01 -6.72 1.58
C GLY A 86 -10.69 -6.45 0.89
N PRO A 87 -10.61 -6.72 -0.40
CA PRO A 87 -9.38 -6.50 -1.16
C PRO A 87 -9.04 -5.03 -1.23
N PHE A 88 -7.76 -4.73 -1.20
CA PHE A 88 -7.33 -3.34 -1.30
C PHE A 88 -6.05 -3.25 -2.11
N GLU A 89 -5.82 -2.06 -2.65
CA GLU A 89 -4.58 -1.80 -3.34
C GLU A 89 -4.31 -0.31 -3.26
N ARG A 90 -3.06 0.05 -3.00
CA ARG A 90 -2.65 1.43 -3.01
C ARG A 90 -1.28 1.51 -3.65
N LYS A 91 -1.13 2.41 -4.63
CA LYS A 91 0.14 2.63 -5.27
C LYS A 91 0.63 4.01 -4.95
N VAL A 92 1.90 4.12 -4.60
CA VAL A 92 2.48 5.37 -4.18
C VAL A 92 3.73 5.59 -5.00
N ARG A 93 3.77 6.68 -5.75
CA ARG A 93 4.94 7.00 -6.53
C ARG A 93 5.89 7.80 -5.67
N LEU A 94 7.17 7.44 -5.70
CA LEU A 94 8.18 8.16 -4.97
C LEU A 94 9.04 8.92 -5.97
N GLY A 95 9.23 10.21 -5.70
CA GLY A 95 9.91 11.06 -6.66
C GLY A 95 8.94 11.53 -7.71
N THR A 96 9.45 12.13 -8.77
CA THR A 96 8.62 12.60 -9.85
C THR A 96 9.08 11.95 -11.13
N ARG A 97 8.30 12.14 -12.19
CA ARG A 97 8.69 11.56 -13.46
C ARG A 97 10.03 12.11 -13.92
N ALA A 98 10.25 13.40 -13.72
CA ALA A 98 11.50 14.03 -14.14
C ALA A 98 12.64 13.65 -13.21
N THR A 99 12.36 13.42 -11.96
CA THR A 99 13.39 13.11 -10.98
C THR A 99 12.95 11.88 -10.19
N PRO A 100 13.15 10.69 -10.73
CA PRO A 100 12.74 9.49 -10.02
C PRO A 100 13.53 9.32 -8.74
N ALA A 101 12.90 8.71 -7.75
CA ALA A 101 13.55 8.52 -6.49
C ALA A 101 14.69 7.52 -6.63
N GLN A 102 15.81 7.81 -5.99
CA GLN A 102 16.93 6.90 -5.96
C GLN A 102 16.90 6.21 -4.63
N ILE A 103 16.52 4.97 -4.61
CA ILE A 103 16.33 4.26 -3.37
C ILE A 103 17.08 2.95 -3.37
N ASP A 104 17.29 2.42 -2.17
CA ASP A 104 17.92 1.14 -1.97
C ASP A 104 16.80 0.11 -1.80
N ALA A 105 16.46 -0.56 -2.88
CA ALA A 105 15.31 -1.47 -2.85
C ALA A 105 15.50 -2.62 -1.89
N GLU A 106 16.75 -3.04 -1.68
CA GLU A 106 16.95 -4.16 -0.78
C GLU A 106 16.82 -3.77 0.67
N GLY A 107 16.85 -2.49 0.97
CA GLY A 107 16.70 -2.03 2.33
C GLY A 107 15.29 -1.69 2.72
N ILE A 108 14.32 -1.89 1.83
CA ILE A 108 12.94 -1.57 2.16
C ILE A 108 12.45 -2.50 3.25
N SER A 109 11.82 -1.93 4.27
CA SER A 109 11.28 -2.72 5.35
C SER A 109 9.86 -2.27 5.64
N ALA A 110 9.08 -3.14 6.25
CA ALA A 110 7.69 -2.83 6.55
C ALA A 110 7.31 -3.46 7.88
N LYS A 111 6.45 -2.78 8.61
CA LYS A 111 5.99 -3.27 9.90
C LYS A 111 4.55 -2.86 10.07
N LEU A 112 3.72 -3.81 10.46
CA LEU A 112 2.31 -3.55 10.69
C LEU A 112 2.08 -3.55 12.19
N GLU A 113 1.68 -2.41 12.73
CA GLU A 113 1.51 -2.28 14.14
C GLU A 113 0.39 -1.30 14.44
N ASP A 114 -0.50 -1.67 15.33
CA ASP A 114 -1.59 -0.79 15.76
C ASP A 114 -2.44 -0.30 14.59
N GLY A 115 -2.63 -1.14 13.61
CA GLY A 115 -3.50 -0.79 12.49
C GLY A 115 -2.83 0.08 11.44
N VAL A 116 -1.53 0.32 11.56
CA VAL A 116 -0.82 1.15 10.59
C VAL A 116 0.33 0.35 10.01
N LEU A 117 0.39 0.29 8.70
CA LEU A 117 1.51 -0.34 8.02
C LEU A 117 2.55 0.74 7.79
N ARG A 118 3.72 0.55 8.37
CA ARG A 118 4.79 1.53 8.25
C ARG A 118 5.86 0.95 7.35
N ILE A 119 6.14 1.64 6.25
CA ILE A 119 7.12 1.19 5.28
C ILE A 119 8.24 2.20 5.24
N GLU A 120 9.46 1.72 5.33
CA GLU A 120 10.62 2.58 5.27
C GLU A 120 11.40 2.25 4.02
N VAL A 121 11.61 3.23 3.15
CA VAL A 121 12.28 3.05 1.88
C VAL A 121 13.56 3.89 1.91
N PRO A 122 14.71 3.27 2.16
CA PRO A 122 15.95 4.04 2.30
C PRO A 122 16.36 4.64 0.97
N LYS A 123 16.95 5.82 1.02
CA LYS A 123 17.47 6.47 -0.16
C LYS A 123 18.90 6.01 -0.38
N MET A 124 19.31 6.02 -1.64
CA MET A 124 20.67 5.62 -1.95
C MET A 124 21.63 6.67 -1.48
N GLU A 125 22.78 6.20 -1.04
CA GLU A 125 23.76 7.12 -0.55
C GLU A 125 24.72 7.60 -1.59
N THR A 126 24.68 6.97 -2.75
CA THR A 126 25.66 7.34 -3.76
C THR A 126 25.66 8.80 -4.05
N ASP A 127 24.52 9.43 -3.90
CA ASP A 127 24.48 10.78 -4.22
C ASP A 127 25.38 11.59 -3.43
N PHE A 128 25.41 11.36 -2.16
CA PHE A 128 26.16 12.23 -1.41
C PHE A 128 27.59 11.88 -1.45
N VAL A 129 27.89 10.74 -1.87
CA VAL A 129 29.21 10.36 -1.97
C VAL A 129 29.92 11.20 -2.94
N GLU A 130 29.38 11.41 -4.06
CA GLU A 130 30.03 12.13 -4.97
C GLU A 130 30.17 13.48 -4.64
N VAL A 131 29.52 13.83 -3.79
CA VAL A 131 29.65 15.04 -3.43
C VAL A 131 30.94 15.32 -2.99
N ARG A 132 31.54 14.89 -2.46
CA ARG A 132 32.61 15.13 -1.93
C ARG A 132 33.60 15.18 -2.50
N LYS A 133 33.70 15.07 -2.91
CA LYS A 133 34.62 14.99 -3.26
C LYS A 133 35.26 15.63 -3.92
N VAL A 134 35.16 15.99 -4.00
CA VAL A 134 35.79 16.50 -4.68
C VAL A 134 36.61 17.35 -4.32
N ASP A 135 36.83 17.67 -3.94
CA ASP A 135 37.62 18.39 -3.55
C ASP A 135 38.80 18.56 -3.76
N ILE A 136 39.10 18.79 -4.04
CA ILE A 136 40.04 18.93 -4.22
C ILE A 136 40.96 19.43 -4.02
N GLU A 137 41.45 19.71 -3.88
CA GLU A 137 42.32 20.15 -3.49
C GLU A 137 42.96 20.84 -3.73
#